data_197643850f2f9ed394b2a10d63543c6a
#
_entry.id   197643850f2f9ed394b2a10d63543c6a
#
_cell.length_a   1.000
_cell.length_b   1.000
_cell.length_c   1.000
_cell.angle_alpha   90.00
_cell.angle_beta   90.00
_cell.angle_gamma   90.00
#
_symmetry.space_group_name_H-M   'P 1'
#
loop_
_entity.id
_entity.type
_entity.pdbx_description
1 polymer ?
#
loop_
_entity_poly.entity_id
_entity_poly.type
_entity_poly.pdbx_seq_one_letter_code
_entity_poly.pdbx_strand_id
1 'polypeptide(L)'
;MDKTLFKSKTKFKQYNLYLQELSKKITEINLDFLKKREINETILKEIENYLNIKKNGSKKRQLLYISKLFRNLSFKEMVVIECSLISKAKLKIDLITNFYAEMLLENHDFFKNELFFSKEILTISLKYKESIDSNQNTNTRKELDFKIKSLIKDFLNSKV
;
A
#
# COMPACT_ATOMS: atom_id res chain seq x y z
N MET A 1 -6.77 7.30 -1.41
CA MET A 1 -7.89 6.35 -1.22
C MET A 1 -8.89 6.92 -0.23
N ASP A 2 -10.13 7.07 -0.65
CA ASP A 2 -11.15 7.76 0.12
C ASP A 2 -11.75 6.87 1.23
N LYS A 3 -12.33 7.51 2.24
CA LYS A 3 -13.02 6.90 3.38
C LYS A 3 -14.18 5.97 2.96
N THR A 4 -14.73 6.20 1.77
CA THR A 4 -15.80 5.39 1.16
C THR A 4 -15.40 3.97 0.78
N LEU A 5 -14.08 3.70 0.63
CA LEU A 5 -13.54 2.37 0.32
C LEU A 5 -13.64 1.38 1.49
N PHE A 6 -13.87 1.85 2.70
CA PHE A 6 -13.91 0.99 3.88
C PHE A 6 -15.33 0.88 4.43
N LYS A 7 -15.94 -0.28 4.32
CA LYS A 7 -17.26 -0.59 4.87
C LYS A 7 -17.30 -0.57 6.40
N SER A 8 -16.13 -0.70 7.06
CA SER A 8 -16.01 -0.78 8.51
C SER A 8 -15.12 0.33 9.08
N LYS A 9 -15.60 1.01 10.16
CA LYS A 9 -14.81 1.99 10.91
C LYS A 9 -13.49 1.39 11.44
N THR A 10 -13.52 0.12 11.86
CA THR A 10 -12.34 -0.61 12.37
C THR A 10 -11.31 -0.78 11.28
N LYS A 11 -11.70 -1.20 10.08
CA LYS A 11 -10.78 -1.37 8.95
C LYS A 11 -10.21 -0.03 8.49
N PHE A 12 -11.02 1.02 8.46
CA PHE A 12 -10.52 2.37 8.18
C PHE A 12 -9.49 2.83 9.22
N LYS A 13 -9.69 2.51 10.51
CA LYS A 13 -8.71 2.79 11.56
C LYS A 13 -7.41 2.01 11.33
N GLN A 14 -7.50 0.72 11.02
CA GLN A 14 -6.32 -0.12 10.69
C GLN A 14 -5.55 0.42 9.50
N TYR A 15 -6.24 0.85 8.45
CA TYR A 15 -5.62 1.49 7.29
C TYR A 15 -4.88 2.78 7.67
N ASN A 16 -5.48 3.64 8.49
CA ASN A 16 -4.80 4.85 8.95
C ASN A 16 -3.54 4.54 9.78
N LEU A 17 -3.56 3.51 10.61
CA LEU A 17 -2.39 3.06 11.35
C LEU A 17 -1.30 2.54 10.40
N TYR A 18 -1.69 1.79 9.38
CA TYR A 18 -0.79 1.34 8.32
C TYR A 18 -0.12 2.52 7.62
N LEU A 19 -0.88 3.55 7.20
CA LEU A 19 -0.31 4.74 6.56
C LEU A 19 0.64 5.52 7.49
N GLN A 20 0.35 5.58 8.79
CA GLN A 20 1.25 6.20 9.76
C GLN A 20 2.56 5.41 9.90
N GLU A 21 2.50 4.08 9.88
CA GLU A 21 3.69 3.24 9.86
C GLU A 21 4.53 3.45 8.60
N LEU A 22 3.88 3.48 7.42
CA LEU A 22 4.57 3.77 6.16
C LEU A 22 5.24 5.16 6.19
N SER A 23 4.52 6.18 6.69
CA SER A 23 5.07 7.54 6.78
C SER A 23 6.31 7.63 7.67
N LYS A 24 6.34 6.87 8.76
CA LYS A 24 7.52 6.75 9.62
C LYS A 24 8.68 6.06 8.89
N LYS A 25 8.42 4.92 8.28
CA LYS A 25 9.45 4.13 7.59
C LYS A 25 10.06 4.84 6.38
N ILE A 26 9.25 5.58 5.61
CA ILE A 26 9.77 6.29 4.43
C ILE A 26 10.70 7.44 4.80
N THR A 27 10.50 8.07 5.95
CA THR A 27 11.41 9.13 6.43
C THR A 27 12.76 8.59 6.93
N GLU A 28 12.92 7.28 7.07
CA GLU A 28 14.19 6.61 7.41
C GLU A 28 15.02 6.28 6.16
N ILE A 29 14.45 6.41 4.96
CA ILE A 29 15.13 6.13 3.69
C ILE A 29 15.86 7.39 3.23
N ASN A 30 17.02 7.20 2.59
CA ASN A 30 17.78 8.29 2.00
C ASN A 30 16.94 9.04 0.96
N LEU A 31 16.91 10.37 1.06
CA LEU A 31 16.09 11.23 0.18
C LEU A 31 16.50 11.14 -1.30
N ASP A 32 17.80 11.02 -1.60
CA ASP A 32 18.29 10.90 -2.98
C ASP A 32 17.84 9.58 -3.61
N PHE A 33 17.75 8.51 -2.83
CA PHE A 33 17.16 7.25 -3.28
C PHE A 33 15.68 7.43 -3.63
N LEU A 34 14.91 8.12 -2.78
CA LEU A 34 13.49 8.37 -3.01
C LEU A 34 13.24 9.25 -4.25
N LYS A 35 14.09 10.28 -4.47
CA LYS A 35 14.03 11.14 -5.66
C LYS A 35 14.18 10.37 -6.98
N LYS A 36 14.92 9.25 -6.97
CA LYS A 36 15.12 8.39 -8.16
C LYS A 36 13.93 7.44 -8.41
N ARG A 37 12.94 7.37 -7.54
CA ARG A 37 11.83 6.38 -7.57
C ARG A 37 10.48 6.92 -8.04
N GLU A 38 10.43 8.05 -8.73
CA GLU A 38 9.18 8.65 -9.22
C GLU A 38 8.14 8.85 -8.09
N ILE A 39 8.61 9.12 -6.88
CA ILE A 39 7.71 9.45 -5.77
C ILE A 39 7.16 10.87 -6.00
N ASN A 40 5.89 11.05 -5.69
CA ASN A 40 5.19 12.32 -5.80
C ASN A 40 5.99 13.47 -5.13
N GLU A 41 6.22 14.56 -5.86
CA GLU A 41 7.05 15.69 -5.41
C GLU A 41 6.56 16.31 -4.11
N THR A 42 5.26 16.37 -3.89
CA THR A 42 4.67 16.88 -2.64
C THR A 42 5.11 16.01 -1.47
N ILE A 43 5.12 14.68 -1.64
CA ILE A 43 5.58 13.74 -0.61
C ILE A 43 7.08 13.93 -0.33
N LEU A 44 7.90 14.04 -1.38
CA LEU A 44 9.34 14.27 -1.23
C LEU A 44 9.64 15.55 -0.46
N LYS A 45 8.95 16.64 -0.78
CA LYS A 45 9.08 17.93 -0.09
C LYS A 45 8.71 17.81 1.40
N GLU A 46 7.64 17.10 1.72
CA GLU A 46 7.21 16.93 3.11
C GLU A 46 8.12 15.98 3.91
N ILE A 47 8.76 15.01 3.25
CA ILE A 47 9.85 14.20 3.85
C ILE A 47 11.07 15.08 4.15
N GLU A 48 11.48 15.94 3.22
CA GLU A 48 12.58 16.88 3.41
C GLU A 48 12.28 17.85 4.55
N ASN A 49 11.07 18.40 4.62
CA ASN A 49 10.60 19.23 5.75
C ASN A 49 10.73 18.47 7.08
N TYR A 50 10.30 17.19 7.12
CA TYR A 50 10.41 16.36 8.32
C TYR A 50 11.86 16.20 8.80
N LEU A 51 12.80 15.97 7.87
CA LEU A 51 14.21 15.80 8.18
C LEU A 51 14.81 17.07 8.83
N ASN A 52 14.34 18.25 8.44
CA ASN A 52 14.80 19.53 8.96
C ASN A 52 14.17 19.92 10.32
N ILE A 53 13.13 19.24 10.77
CA ILE A 53 12.48 19.52 12.06
C ILE A 53 13.33 19.00 13.22
N LYS A 54 13.63 19.86 14.21
CA LYS A 54 14.39 19.50 15.42
C LYS A 54 13.51 19.04 16.58
N LYS A 55 12.29 19.59 16.71
CA LYS A 55 11.39 19.33 17.83
C LYS A 55 10.56 18.06 17.63
N ASN A 56 10.60 17.12 18.58
CA ASN A 56 9.89 15.84 18.49
C ASN A 56 8.37 15.99 18.30
N GLY A 57 7.73 16.94 19.00
CA GLY A 57 6.29 17.20 18.82
C GLY A 57 5.93 17.65 17.39
N SER A 58 6.78 18.49 16.80
CA SER A 58 6.62 18.93 15.40
C SER A 58 6.87 17.79 14.42
N LYS A 59 7.87 16.94 14.68
CA LYS A 59 8.10 15.71 13.87
C LYS A 59 6.87 14.80 13.84
N LYS A 60 6.26 14.57 15.02
CA LYS A 60 5.05 13.74 15.11
C LYS A 60 3.89 14.31 14.27
N ARG A 61 3.69 15.64 14.34
CA ARG A 61 2.66 16.30 13.52
C ARG A 61 2.96 16.18 12.03
N GLN A 62 4.22 16.31 11.63
CA GLN A 62 4.65 16.18 10.23
C GLN A 62 4.43 14.77 9.71
N LEU A 63 4.73 13.71 10.49
CA LEU A 63 4.43 12.34 10.12
C LEU A 63 2.93 12.10 9.92
N LEU A 64 2.09 12.65 10.79
CA LEU A 64 0.64 12.57 10.61
C LEU A 64 0.17 13.31 9.36
N TYR A 65 0.82 14.41 9.00
CA TYR A 65 0.52 15.13 7.76
C TYR A 65 0.92 14.31 6.53
N ILE A 66 2.12 13.73 6.49
CA ILE A 66 2.57 12.83 5.41
C ILE A 66 1.59 11.64 5.28
N SER A 67 1.17 11.03 6.38
CA SER A 67 0.20 9.93 6.34
C SER A 67 -1.17 10.34 5.78
N LYS A 68 -1.57 11.60 5.97
CA LYS A 68 -2.79 12.14 5.34
C LYS A 68 -2.61 12.33 3.83
N LEU A 69 -1.44 12.77 3.38
CA LEU A 69 -1.14 12.91 1.96
C LEU A 69 -1.19 11.55 1.25
N PHE A 70 -0.72 10.49 1.89
CA PHE A 70 -0.80 9.13 1.34
C PHE A 70 -2.22 8.69 0.97
N ARG A 71 -3.25 9.18 1.68
CA ARG A 71 -4.65 8.87 1.35
C ARG A 71 -5.09 9.40 -0.01
N ASN A 72 -4.46 10.47 -0.46
CA ASN A 72 -4.81 11.14 -1.72
C ASN A 72 -3.99 10.62 -2.91
N LEU A 73 -3.04 9.73 -2.66
CA LEU A 73 -2.24 9.12 -3.70
C LEU A 73 -3.08 8.12 -4.51
N SER A 74 -2.78 8.03 -5.79
CA SER A 74 -3.26 6.95 -6.63
C SER A 74 -2.70 5.62 -6.16
N PHE A 75 -3.34 4.53 -6.54
CA PHE A 75 -2.88 3.19 -6.22
C PHE A 75 -1.44 2.95 -6.69
N LYS A 76 -1.11 3.37 -7.92
CA LYS A 76 0.23 3.25 -8.49
C LYS A 76 1.29 3.99 -7.66
N GLU A 77 1.00 5.22 -7.22
CA GLU A 77 1.91 6.00 -6.37
C GLU A 77 2.14 5.31 -5.01
N MET A 78 1.08 4.75 -4.41
CA MET A 78 1.21 3.98 -3.17
C MET A 78 2.11 2.76 -3.34
N VAL A 79 1.95 2.00 -4.44
CA VAL A 79 2.79 0.84 -4.73
C VAL A 79 4.26 1.25 -4.90
N VAL A 80 4.56 2.39 -5.51
CA VAL A 80 5.94 2.91 -5.62
C VAL A 80 6.56 3.15 -4.25
N ILE A 81 5.81 3.74 -3.31
CA ILE A 81 6.25 3.96 -1.92
C ILE A 81 6.52 2.62 -1.22
N GLU A 82 5.59 1.69 -1.29
CA GLU A 82 5.70 0.37 -0.66
C GLU A 82 6.87 -0.45 -1.21
N CYS A 83 7.06 -0.43 -2.54
CA CYS A 83 8.19 -1.07 -3.19
C CYS A 83 9.53 -0.45 -2.76
N SER A 84 9.59 0.87 -2.59
CA SER A 84 10.78 1.55 -2.07
C SER A 84 11.11 1.08 -0.64
N LEU A 85 10.10 0.85 0.19
CA LEU A 85 10.25 0.32 1.54
C LEU A 85 10.70 -1.14 1.55
N ILE A 86 10.18 -1.99 0.65
CA ILE A 86 10.59 -3.38 0.51
C ILE A 86 12.06 -3.46 0.08
N SER A 87 12.45 -2.72 -0.97
CA SER A 87 13.80 -2.76 -1.53
C SER A 87 14.88 -2.37 -0.52
N LYS A 88 14.53 -1.59 0.50
CA LYS A 88 15.39 -1.23 1.63
C LYS A 88 15.20 -2.10 2.87
N ALA A 89 14.55 -3.27 2.72
CA ALA A 89 14.26 -4.22 3.81
C ALA A 89 13.51 -3.61 5.01
N LYS A 90 12.78 -2.54 4.78
CA LYS A 90 12.02 -1.84 5.82
C LYS A 90 10.61 -2.40 6.00
N LEU A 91 10.06 -3.01 4.95
CA LEU A 91 8.70 -3.52 4.93
C LEU A 91 8.67 -4.96 4.39
N LYS A 92 7.88 -5.83 5.05
CA LYS A 92 7.72 -7.22 4.60
C LYS A 92 6.71 -7.29 3.47
N ILE A 93 7.06 -7.95 2.38
CA ILE A 93 6.19 -8.15 1.22
C ILE A 93 4.86 -8.83 1.59
N ASP A 94 4.88 -9.72 2.59
CA ASP A 94 3.67 -10.42 3.06
C ASP A 94 2.62 -9.47 3.66
N LEU A 95 3.07 -8.41 4.34
CA LEU A 95 2.18 -7.40 4.89
C LEU A 95 1.41 -6.68 3.78
N ILE A 96 2.12 -6.28 2.72
CA ILE A 96 1.52 -5.61 1.56
C ILE A 96 0.60 -6.57 0.81
N THR A 97 1.03 -7.81 0.59
CA THR A 97 0.23 -8.84 -0.09
C THR A 97 -1.09 -9.04 0.62
N ASN A 98 -1.05 -9.22 1.94
CA ASN A 98 -2.26 -9.42 2.74
C ASN A 98 -3.18 -8.20 2.70
N PHE A 99 -2.60 -7.00 2.80
CA PHE A 99 -3.36 -5.75 2.70
C PHE A 99 -4.11 -5.64 1.36
N TYR A 100 -3.44 -5.88 0.23
CA TYR A 100 -4.08 -5.83 -1.08
C TYR A 100 -5.10 -6.94 -1.31
N ALA A 101 -4.85 -8.15 -0.81
CA ALA A 101 -5.84 -9.22 -0.87
C ALA A 101 -7.14 -8.84 -0.14
N GLU A 102 -7.04 -8.30 1.07
CA GLU A 102 -8.22 -7.82 1.83
C GLU A 102 -8.94 -6.68 1.11
N MET A 103 -8.19 -5.72 0.55
CA MET A 103 -8.79 -4.62 -0.21
C MET A 103 -9.53 -5.08 -1.46
N LEU A 104 -8.97 -6.03 -2.21
CA LEU A 104 -9.62 -6.62 -3.38
C LEU A 104 -10.93 -7.32 -3.03
N LEU A 105 -10.95 -8.04 -1.89
CA LEU A 105 -12.17 -8.71 -1.41
C LEU A 105 -13.29 -7.73 -1.06
N GLU A 106 -12.93 -6.60 -0.47
CA GLU A 106 -13.92 -5.60 -0.03
C GLU A 106 -14.40 -4.68 -1.15
N ASN A 107 -13.52 -4.36 -2.08
CA ASN A 107 -13.73 -3.30 -3.07
C ASN A 107 -13.42 -3.74 -4.50
N HIS A 108 -13.80 -4.97 -4.86
CA HIS A 108 -13.51 -5.56 -6.17
C HIS A 108 -13.91 -4.61 -7.33
N ASP A 109 -15.09 -3.99 -7.26
CA ASP A 109 -15.58 -3.13 -8.33
C ASP A 109 -14.73 -1.87 -8.51
N PHE A 110 -14.16 -1.34 -7.43
CA PHE A 110 -13.23 -0.22 -7.50
C PHE A 110 -11.96 -0.61 -8.27
N PHE A 111 -11.39 -1.80 -7.98
CA PHE A 111 -10.15 -2.26 -8.59
C PHE A 111 -10.33 -2.84 -10.00
N LYS A 112 -11.57 -3.09 -10.44
CA LYS A 112 -11.87 -3.59 -11.78
C LYS A 112 -11.32 -2.69 -12.90
N ASN A 113 -11.23 -1.40 -12.66
CA ASN A 113 -10.72 -0.41 -13.60
C ASN A 113 -9.26 -0.03 -13.37
N GLU A 114 -8.64 -0.56 -12.30
CA GLU A 114 -7.23 -0.30 -12.01
C GLU A 114 -6.35 -1.21 -12.85
N LEU A 115 -5.55 -0.62 -13.73
CA LEU A 115 -4.65 -1.34 -14.64
C LEU A 115 -3.55 -2.14 -13.92
N PHE A 116 -3.33 -1.88 -12.64
CA PHE A 116 -2.30 -2.56 -11.85
C PHE A 116 -2.65 -4.04 -11.61
N PHE A 117 -3.93 -4.36 -11.37
CA PHE A 117 -4.36 -5.73 -11.18
C PHE A 117 -4.78 -6.36 -12.51
N SER A 118 -4.17 -7.51 -12.82
CA SER A 118 -4.57 -8.28 -13.99
C SER A 118 -5.99 -8.83 -13.84
N LYS A 119 -6.66 -9.09 -14.97
CA LYS A 119 -7.97 -9.75 -14.97
C LYS A 119 -7.94 -11.09 -14.22
N GLU A 120 -6.82 -11.80 -14.26
CA GLU A 120 -6.61 -13.06 -13.55
C GLU A 120 -6.71 -12.87 -12.03
N ILE A 121 -6.00 -11.87 -11.46
CA ILE A 121 -6.04 -11.55 -10.03
C ILE A 121 -7.46 -11.17 -9.59
N LEU A 122 -8.16 -10.37 -10.40
CA LEU A 122 -9.55 -9.98 -10.12
C LEU A 122 -10.48 -11.20 -10.14
N THR A 123 -10.31 -12.12 -11.10
CA THR A 123 -11.11 -13.36 -11.17
C THR A 123 -10.85 -14.26 -9.94
N ILE A 124 -9.59 -14.42 -9.54
CA ILE A 124 -9.24 -15.24 -8.35
C ILE A 124 -9.81 -14.60 -7.08
N SER A 125 -9.79 -13.28 -6.95
CA SER A 125 -10.37 -12.58 -5.80
C SER A 125 -11.88 -12.79 -5.68
N LEU A 126 -12.62 -12.81 -6.80
CA LEU A 126 -14.04 -13.14 -6.82
C LEU A 126 -14.30 -14.59 -6.41
N LYS A 127 -13.58 -15.55 -6.98
CA LYS A 127 -13.69 -16.97 -6.60
C LYS A 127 -13.42 -17.18 -5.11
N TYR A 128 -12.43 -16.48 -4.56
CA TYR A 128 -12.15 -16.56 -3.12
C TYR A 128 -13.30 -15.98 -2.30
N LYS A 129 -13.89 -14.85 -2.70
CA LYS A 129 -15.04 -14.25 -2.03
C LYS A 129 -16.23 -15.21 -2.03
N GLU A 130 -16.58 -15.81 -3.17
CA GLU A 130 -17.64 -16.80 -3.30
C GLU A 130 -17.38 -18.04 -2.42
N SER A 131 -16.11 -18.47 -2.28
CA SER A 131 -15.74 -19.60 -1.44
C SER A 131 -15.88 -19.32 0.06
N ILE A 132 -15.68 -18.08 0.49
CA ILE A 132 -15.95 -17.65 1.87
C ILE A 132 -17.45 -17.73 2.15
N ASP A 133 -18.27 -17.21 1.24
CA ASP A 133 -19.73 -17.18 1.39
C ASP A 133 -20.34 -18.58 1.41
N SER A 134 -19.69 -19.55 0.73
CA SER A 134 -20.11 -20.97 0.68
C SER A 134 -19.49 -21.87 1.75
N ASN A 135 -18.69 -21.32 2.68
CA ASN A 135 -17.94 -22.06 3.70
C ASN A 135 -17.02 -23.17 3.14
N GLN A 136 -16.60 -23.05 1.88
CA GLN A 136 -15.67 -23.98 1.28
C GLN A 136 -14.23 -23.58 1.61
N ASN A 137 -13.48 -24.50 2.23
CA ASN A 137 -12.07 -24.30 2.53
C ASN A 137 -11.27 -24.41 1.21
N THR A 138 -10.67 -23.33 0.75
CA THR A 138 -10.11 -23.27 -0.59
C THR A 138 -8.65 -22.87 -0.61
N ASN A 139 -7.93 -23.43 -1.58
CA ASN A 139 -6.58 -22.98 -1.95
C ASN A 139 -6.58 -21.61 -2.65
N THR A 140 -7.76 -21.04 -2.95
CA THR A 140 -7.89 -19.78 -3.70
C THR A 140 -7.27 -18.57 -2.98
N ARG A 141 -7.26 -18.53 -1.63
CA ARG A 141 -6.56 -17.48 -0.89
C ARG A 141 -5.05 -17.55 -1.13
N LYS A 142 -4.46 -18.75 -1.07
CA LYS A 142 -3.02 -18.94 -1.31
C LYS A 142 -2.64 -18.57 -2.73
N GLU A 143 -3.50 -18.91 -3.69
CA GLU A 143 -3.32 -18.53 -5.09
C GLU A 143 -3.38 -17.02 -5.29
N LEU A 144 -4.33 -16.33 -4.66
CA LEU A 144 -4.43 -14.87 -4.69
C LEU A 144 -3.18 -14.20 -4.09
N ASP A 145 -2.77 -14.64 -2.91
CA ASP A 145 -1.57 -14.13 -2.24
C ASP A 145 -0.32 -14.34 -3.09
N PHE A 146 -0.18 -15.51 -3.74
CA PHE A 146 0.94 -15.81 -4.64
C PHE A 146 0.96 -14.87 -5.84
N LYS A 147 -0.18 -14.65 -6.50
CA LYS A 147 -0.28 -13.77 -7.67
C LYS A 147 0.00 -12.30 -7.31
N ILE A 148 -0.50 -11.82 -6.19
CA ILE A 148 -0.20 -10.46 -5.71
C ILE A 148 1.29 -10.32 -5.38
N LYS A 149 1.90 -11.31 -4.72
CA LYS A 149 3.35 -11.31 -4.45
C LYS A 149 4.17 -11.28 -5.75
N SER A 150 3.78 -12.08 -6.73
CA SER A 150 4.45 -12.10 -8.04
C SER A 150 4.37 -10.72 -8.68
N LEU A 151 3.19 -10.13 -8.75
CA LEU A 151 2.99 -8.79 -9.30
C LEU A 151 3.86 -7.72 -8.63
N ILE A 152 3.94 -7.73 -7.29
CA ILE A 152 4.79 -6.80 -6.54
C ILE A 152 6.28 -7.03 -6.87
N LYS A 153 6.72 -8.30 -6.96
CA LYS A 153 8.10 -8.64 -7.33
C LYS A 153 8.45 -8.19 -8.75
N ASP A 154 7.55 -8.42 -9.70
CA ASP A 154 7.72 -8.00 -11.10
C ASP A 154 7.82 -6.47 -11.18
N PHE A 155 6.99 -5.76 -10.43
CA PHE A 155 7.07 -4.31 -10.33
C PHE A 155 8.38 -3.84 -9.70
N LEU A 156 8.88 -4.50 -8.66
CA LEU A 156 10.19 -4.21 -8.06
C LEU A 156 11.32 -4.40 -9.08
N ASN A 157 11.28 -5.49 -9.86
CA ASN A 157 12.31 -5.82 -10.84
C ASN A 157 12.30 -4.89 -12.06
N SER A 158 11.12 -4.40 -12.47
CA SER A 158 10.98 -3.48 -13.61
C SER A 158 11.48 -2.06 -13.33
N LYS A 159 11.68 -1.72 -12.06
CA LYS A 159 12.07 -0.36 -11.59
C LYS A 159 13.50 -0.31 -11.00
N VAL A 160 14.28 -1.39 -11.16
CA VAL A 160 15.69 -1.45 -10.72
C VAL A 160 16.62 -0.90 -11.80
#